data_f91c44b86d4ca77292d3b95da17f2c82
#
_entry.id   f91c44b86d4ca77292d3b95da17f2c82
#
_cell.length_a   1.000
_cell.length_b   1.000
_cell.length_c   1.000
_cell.angle_alpha   90.00
_cell.angle_beta   90.00
_cell.angle_gamma   90.00
#
_symmetry.space_group_name_H-M   'P 1'
#
loop_
_entity.id
_entity.type
_entity.pdbx_description
1 polymer ?
#
loop_
_entity_poly.entity_id
_entity_poly.type
_entity_poly.pdbx_seq_one_letter_code
_entity_poly.pdbx_strand_id
1 'polypeptide(L)'
;MKKKIAILGSTGSIGKTLLDIVNKDRKNFEIILLTADTNYKLLYKQAKNFNVKNLIITNPVKYNLLKKVNKKKDLNIYNDFENLHRIFKNKVDYLMSSITGINGLEPTLNIIKYSKKIAIANKESII
;
A
#
# COMPACT_ATOMS: atom_id res chain seq x y z
N MET A 1 16.18 14.16 3.94
CA MET A 1 15.76 13.20 2.91
C MET A 1 14.66 12.32 3.44
N LYS A 2 13.56 12.19 2.69
CA LYS A 2 12.41 11.39 3.15
C LYS A 2 12.69 9.90 3.05
N LYS A 3 12.24 9.14 4.03
CA LYS A 3 12.21 7.68 3.96
C LYS A 3 11.03 7.25 3.09
N LYS A 4 11.29 6.37 2.14
CA LYS A 4 10.26 5.86 1.23
C LYS A 4 9.66 4.60 1.83
N ILE A 5 8.32 4.55 1.89
CA ILE A 5 7.62 3.42 2.50
C ILE A 5 6.50 2.92 1.60
N ALA A 6 6.19 1.64 1.74
CA ALA A 6 5.04 1.01 1.13
C ALA A 6 4.22 0.36 2.24
N ILE A 7 2.89 0.53 2.22
CA ILE A 7 1.99 -0.04 3.23
C ILE A 7 1.00 -0.97 2.54
N LEU A 8 1.06 -2.24 2.90
CA LEU A 8 0.11 -3.25 2.41
C LEU A 8 -1.03 -3.39 3.39
N GLY A 9 -2.27 -3.31 2.90
CA GLY A 9 -3.45 -3.40 3.74
C GLY A 9 -3.72 -2.10 4.51
N SER A 10 -3.60 -0.96 3.85
CA SER A 10 -3.69 0.34 4.51
C SER A 10 -5.09 0.69 5.04
N THR A 11 -6.13 0.03 4.56
CA THR A 11 -7.51 0.33 4.97
C THR A 11 -7.97 -0.44 6.20
N GLY A 12 -7.22 -1.45 6.66
CA GLY A 12 -7.51 -2.17 7.89
C GLY A 12 -7.10 -1.38 9.12
N SER A 13 -7.42 -1.90 10.31
CA SER A 13 -7.16 -1.17 11.57
C SER A 13 -5.68 -0.91 11.79
N ILE A 14 -4.82 -1.90 11.52
CA ILE A 14 -3.37 -1.72 11.68
C ILE A 14 -2.83 -0.76 10.63
N GLY A 15 -3.32 -0.87 9.38
CA GLY A 15 -2.91 0.05 8.31
C GLY A 15 -3.26 1.49 8.63
N LYS A 16 -4.46 1.73 9.18
CA LYS A 16 -4.87 3.06 9.61
C LYS A 16 -3.95 3.60 10.71
N THR A 17 -3.58 2.75 11.66
CA THR A 17 -2.65 3.14 12.74
C THR A 17 -1.28 3.52 12.17
N LEU A 18 -0.78 2.75 11.20
CA LEU A 18 0.49 3.07 10.54
C LEU A 18 0.41 4.43 9.84
N LEU A 19 -0.70 4.71 9.15
CA LEU A 19 -0.89 6.00 8.49
C LEU A 19 -0.98 7.15 9.50
N ASP A 20 -1.60 6.92 10.67
CA ASP A 20 -1.63 7.93 11.73
C ASP A 20 -0.22 8.26 12.22
N ILE A 21 0.63 7.25 12.37
CA ILE A 21 2.02 7.45 12.76
C ILE A 21 2.77 8.26 11.71
N VAL A 22 2.62 7.90 10.44
CA VAL A 22 3.23 8.64 9.34
C VAL A 22 2.73 10.07 9.28
N ASN A 23 1.43 10.28 9.54
CA ASN A 23 0.82 11.60 9.51
C ASN A 23 1.44 12.57 10.52
N LYS A 24 1.90 12.06 11.66
CA LYS A 24 2.55 12.89 12.69
C LYS A 24 3.96 13.32 12.30
N ASP A 25 4.53 12.69 11.26
CA ASP A 25 5.90 12.97 10.84
C ASP A 25 6.02 12.96 9.30
N ARG A 26 5.04 13.57 8.64
CA ARG A 26 4.92 13.51 7.16
C ARG A 26 6.15 14.03 6.43
N LYS A 27 6.82 15.02 6.98
CA LYS A 27 7.99 15.60 6.34
C LYS A 27 9.15 14.61 6.19
N ASN A 28 9.18 13.55 6.98
CA ASN A 28 10.25 12.55 6.97
C ASN A 28 9.89 11.27 6.21
N PHE A 29 8.63 11.16 5.71
CA PHE A 29 8.17 9.97 5.02
C PHE A 29 7.49 10.28 3.70
N GLU A 30 7.74 9.43 2.72
CA GLU A 30 7.05 9.46 1.43
C GLU A 30 6.45 8.09 1.19
N ILE A 31 5.13 8.03 1.01
CA ILE A 31 4.43 6.77 0.75
C ILE A 31 4.42 6.50 -0.76
N ILE A 32 5.05 5.41 -1.17
CA ILE A 32 5.15 5.03 -2.59
C ILE A 32 3.96 4.19 -3.03
N LEU A 33 3.41 3.38 -2.13
CA LEU A 33 2.35 2.42 -2.46
C LEU A 33 1.43 2.21 -1.26
N LEU A 34 0.12 2.17 -1.54
CA LEU A 34 -0.90 1.69 -0.59
C LEU A 34 -1.69 0.59 -1.27
N THR A 35 -2.10 -0.42 -0.50
CA THR A 35 -2.92 -1.51 -1.04
C THR A 35 -4.13 -1.81 -0.17
N ALA A 36 -5.18 -2.34 -0.80
CA ALA A 36 -6.38 -2.82 -0.13
C ALA A 36 -6.98 -3.96 -0.94
N ASP A 37 -7.88 -4.73 -0.31
CA ASP A 37 -8.63 -5.75 -1.04
C ASP A 37 -9.94 -5.17 -1.59
N THR A 38 -10.81 -4.64 -0.73
CA THR A 38 -12.15 -4.20 -1.14
C THR A 38 -12.47 -2.73 -0.87
N ASN A 39 -11.88 -2.13 0.15
CA ASN A 39 -12.27 -0.78 0.58
C ASN A 39 -11.67 0.31 -0.30
N TYR A 40 -12.18 0.39 -1.53
CA TYR A 40 -11.65 1.32 -2.51
C TYR A 40 -11.90 2.79 -2.15
N LYS A 41 -13.00 3.09 -1.47
CA LYS A 41 -13.32 4.48 -1.09
C LYS A 41 -12.30 5.02 -0.10
N LEU A 42 -11.99 4.24 0.93
CA LEU A 42 -10.99 4.65 1.91
C LEU A 42 -9.59 4.69 1.29
N LEU A 43 -9.26 3.70 0.45
CA LEU A 43 -7.97 3.67 -0.24
C LEU A 43 -7.76 4.93 -1.09
N TYR A 44 -8.78 5.33 -1.84
CA TYR A 44 -8.72 6.55 -2.65
C TYR A 44 -8.51 7.78 -1.78
N LYS A 45 -9.27 7.87 -0.68
CA LYS A 45 -9.15 8.98 0.27
C LYS A 45 -7.75 9.06 0.88
N GLN A 46 -7.20 7.92 1.27
CA GLN A 46 -5.83 7.84 1.81
C GLN A 46 -4.80 8.29 0.77
N ALA A 47 -4.96 7.86 -0.48
CA ALA A 47 -4.05 8.25 -1.55
C ALA A 47 -4.04 9.75 -1.76
N LYS A 48 -5.20 10.38 -1.76
CA LYS A 48 -5.31 11.83 -1.91
C LYS A 48 -4.72 12.57 -0.72
N ASN A 49 -5.01 12.09 0.50
CA ASN A 49 -4.53 12.73 1.72
C ASN A 49 -3.00 12.68 1.86
N PHE A 50 -2.39 11.58 1.46
CA PHE A 50 -0.94 11.37 1.59
C PHE A 50 -0.17 11.55 0.29
N ASN A 51 -0.81 12.00 -0.77
CA ASN A 51 -0.18 12.20 -2.09
C ASN A 51 0.47 10.93 -2.64
N VAL A 52 -0.20 9.79 -2.49
CA VAL A 52 0.30 8.51 -2.99
C VAL A 52 -0.12 8.33 -4.43
N LYS A 53 0.81 7.97 -5.30
CA LYS A 53 0.55 7.82 -6.73
C LYS A 53 0.20 6.40 -7.15
N ASN A 54 0.62 5.39 -6.39
CA ASN A 54 0.45 4.00 -6.77
C ASN A 54 -0.46 3.27 -5.78
N LEU A 55 -1.49 2.60 -6.31
CA LEU A 55 -2.44 1.84 -5.51
C LEU A 55 -2.61 0.44 -6.11
N ILE A 56 -2.76 -0.56 -5.24
CA ILE A 56 -3.17 -1.89 -5.63
C ILE A 56 -4.46 -2.22 -4.90
N ILE A 57 -5.49 -2.63 -5.65
CA ILE A 57 -6.74 -3.12 -5.08
C ILE A 57 -7.05 -4.47 -5.72
N THR A 58 -7.09 -5.51 -4.90
CA THR A 58 -7.12 -6.88 -5.40
C THR A 58 -8.49 -7.39 -5.81
N ASN A 59 -9.57 -6.85 -5.26
CA ASN A 59 -10.92 -7.23 -5.66
C ASN A 59 -11.24 -6.66 -7.05
N PRO A 60 -11.60 -7.50 -8.05
CA PRO A 60 -11.81 -7.01 -9.42
C PRO A 60 -12.95 -6.00 -9.57
N VAL A 61 -14.06 -6.19 -8.84
CA VAL A 61 -15.20 -5.26 -8.89
C VAL A 61 -14.80 -3.90 -8.34
N LYS A 62 -14.14 -3.91 -7.18
CA LYS A 62 -13.70 -2.67 -6.52
C LYS A 62 -12.60 -1.97 -7.30
N TYR A 63 -11.76 -2.74 -7.98
CA TYR A 63 -10.75 -2.18 -8.90
C TYR A 63 -11.42 -1.34 -9.99
N ASN A 64 -12.46 -1.87 -10.62
CA ASN A 64 -13.18 -1.13 -11.66
C ASN A 64 -13.87 0.11 -11.10
N LEU A 65 -14.43 0.03 -9.89
CA LEU A 65 -15.04 1.19 -9.24
C LEU A 65 -14.02 2.26 -8.91
N LEU A 66 -12.85 1.86 -8.42
CA LEU A 66 -11.77 2.81 -8.12
C LEU A 66 -11.28 3.52 -9.37
N LYS A 67 -11.15 2.81 -10.47
CA LYS A 67 -10.75 3.42 -11.74
C LYS A 67 -11.77 4.46 -12.21
N LYS A 68 -13.06 4.23 -11.98
CA LYS A 68 -14.10 5.20 -12.32
C LYS A 68 -14.01 6.46 -11.46
N VAL A 69 -13.68 6.31 -10.19
CA VAL A 69 -13.53 7.45 -9.26
C VAL A 69 -12.30 8.29 -9.63
N ASN A 70 -11.26 7.65 -10.17
CA ASN A 70 -10.02 8.30 -10.58
C ASN A 70 -10.19 9.00 -11.94
N LYS A 71 -11.09 9.99 -12.00
CA LYS A 71 -11.45 10.68 -13.23
C LYS A 71 -10.29 11.43 -13.88
N LYS A 72 -9.40 12.00 -13.07
CA LYS A 72 -8.25 12.75 -13.55
C LYS A 72 -7.08 11.87 -13.99
N LYS A 73 -7.19 10.57 -13.76
CA LYS A 73 -6.16 9.58 -14.09
C LYS A 73 -4.78 9.94 -13.55
N ASP A 74 -4.75 10.62 -12.40
CA ASP A 74 -3.51 11.02 -11.74
C ASP A 74 -2.92 9.92 -10.83
N LEU A 75 -3.65 8.82 -10.64
CA LEU A 75 -3.21 7.68 -9.87
C LEU A 75 -2.95 6.47 -10.77
N ASN A 76 -1.91 5.72 -10.44
CA ASN A 76 -1.63 4.44 -11.07
C ASN A 76 -2.30 3.34 -10.24
N ILE A 77 -3.33 2.71 -10.80
CA ILE A 77 -4.13 1.72 -10.08
C ILE A 77 -3.91 0.35 -10.69
N TYR A 78 -3.55 -0.62 -9.87
CA TYR A 78 -3.28 -2.00 -10.25
C TYR A 78 -4.21 -2.96 -9.53
N ASN A 79 -4.51 -4.10 -10.17
CA ASN A 79 -5.40 -5.11 -9.60
C ASN A 79 -4.65 -6.26 -8.92
N ASP A 80 -3.35 -6.32 -9.08
CA ASP A 80 -2.53 -7.40 -8.53
C ASP A 80 -1.11 -6.91 -8.24
N PHE A 81 -0.25 -7.83 -7.77
CA PHE A 81 1.14 -7.54 -7.41
C PHE A 81 2.13 -7.92 -8.51
N GLU A 82 1.69 -8.09 -9.75
CA GLU A 82 2.56 -8.52 -10.84
C GLU A 82 3.36 -7.39 -11.49
N ASN A 83 2.92 -6.13 -11.28
CA ASN A 83 3.56 -4.97 -11.91
C ASN A 83 4.43 -4.16 -10.93
N LEU A 84 5.00 -4.83 -9.94
CA LEU A 84 5.80 -4.15 -8.91
C LEU A 84 7.01 -3.42 -9.48
N HIS A 85 7.58 -3.92 -10.57
CA HIS A 85 8.72 -3.27 -11.23
C HIS A 85 8.37 -1.89 -11.80
N ARG A 86 7.08 -1.65 -12.09
CA ARG A 86 6.62 -0.34 -12.56
C ARG A 86 6.41 0.63 -11.41
N ILE A 87 6.12 0.10 -10.21
CA ILE A 87 5.88 0.91 -9.01
C ILE A 87 7.20 1.28 -8.36
N PHE A 88 8.12 0.31 -8.25
CA PHE A 88 9.38 0.48 -7.54
C PHE A 88 10.56 0.58 -8.51
N LYS A 89 10.98 1.78 -8.81
CA LYS A 89 12.21 2.02 -9.58
C LYS A 89 13.44 1.75 -8.73
N ASN A 90 13.33 2.04 -7.43
CA ASN A 90 14.36 1.77 -6.43
C ASN A 90 13.72 1.09 -5.23
N LYS A 91 14.52 0.42 -4.40
CA LYS A 91 14.00 -0.20 -3.18
C LYS A 91 13.45 0.87 -2.23
N VAL A 92 12.29 0.59 -1.63
CA VAL A 92 11.80 1.43 -0.54
C VAL A 92 12.57 1.13 0.75
N ASP A 93 12.62 2.11 1.64
CA ASP A 93 13.33 1.94 2.91
C ASP A 93 12.61 0.95 3.83
N TYR A 94 11.29 1.02 3.87
CA TYR A 94 10.47 0.16 4.71
C TYR A 94 9.26 -0.37 3.95
N LEU A 95 9.01 -1.65 4.10
CA LEU A 95 7.76 -2.28 3.70
C LEU A 95 7.00 -2.63 4.98
N MET A 96 5.80 -2.08 5.13
CA MET A 96 4.93 -2.36 6.26
C MET A 96 3.72 -3.17 5.78
N SER A 97 3.55 -4.39 6.29
CA SER A 97 2.46 -5.25 5.89
C SER A 97 1.49 -5.45 7.05
N SER A 98 0.21 -5.13 6.80
CA SER A 98 -0.87 -5.35 7.75
C SER A 98 -1.99 -6.20 7.16
N ILE A 99 -1.68 -6.94 6.10
CA ILE A 99 -2.64 -7.85 5.47
C ILE A 99 -2.82 -9.07 6.36
N THR A 100 -4.08 -9.43 6.66
CA THR A 100 -4.39 -10.51 7.60
C THR A 100 -4.39 -11.90 6.95
N GLY A 101 -4.04 -12.91 7.74
CA GLY A 101 -4.17 -14.33 7.38
C GLY A 101 -3.19 -14.77 6.30
N ILE A 102 -3.49 -15.94 5.73
CA ILE A 102 -2.71 -16.54 4.65
C ILE A 102 -2.65 -15.62 3.43
N ASN A 103 -3.70 -14.85 3.21
CA ASN A 103 -3.78 -13.91 2.09
C ASN A 103 -2.70 -12.80 2.15
N GLY A 104 -2.13 -12.55 3.31
CA GLY A 104 -1.06 -11.56 3.46
C GLY A 104 0.31 -12.09 3.11
N LEU A 105 0.51 -13.41 3.14
CA LEU A 105 1.82 -14.00 2.94
C LEU A 105 2.33 -13.86 1.50
N GLU A 106 1.49 -14.20 0.52
CA GLU A 106 1.89 -14.15 -0.89
C GLU A 106 2.23 -12.73 -1.36
N PRO A 107 1.39 -11.71 -1.14
CA PRO A 107 1.75 -10.35 -1.49
C PRO A 107 3.03 -9.87 -0.82
N THR A 108 3.23 -10.23 0.46
CA THR A 108 4.46 -9.86 1.18
C THR A 108 5.69 -10.49 0.54
N LEU A 109 5.62 -11.77 0.16
CA LEU A 109 6.73 -12.45 -0.52
C LEU A 109 7.05 -11.82 -1.87
N ASN A 110 6.04 -11.43 -2.63
CA ASN A 110 6.24 -10.83 -3.95
C ASN A 110 6.93 -9.47 -3.88
N ILE A 111 6.69 -8.71 -2.83
CA ILE A 111 7.19 -7.34 -2.72
C ILE A 111 8.49 -7.23 -1.90
N ILE A 112 8.85 -8.29 -1.18
CA ILE A 112 9.98 -8.26 -0.23
C ILE A 112 11.30 -7.82 -0.88
N LYS A 113 11.53 -8.20 -2.11
CA LYS A 113 12.76 -7.86 -2.84
C LYS A 113 12.88 -6.37 -3.18
N TYR A 114 11.78 -5.63 -3.06
CA TYR A 114 11.75 -4.20 -3.35
C TYR A 114 11.91 -3.34 -2.10
N SER A 115 12.21 -3.95 -0.96
CA SER A 115 12.38 -3.19 0.29
C SER A 115 13.70 -3.50 0.96
N LYS A 116 14.23 -2.51 1.69
CA LYS A 116 15.46 -2.68 2.49
C LYS A 116 15.12 -3.32 3.83
N LYS A 117 14.00 -2.96 4.43
CA LYS A 117 13.53 -3.48 5.71
C LYS A 117 12.05 -3.79 5.66
N ILE A 118 11.62 -4.80 6.39
CA ILE A 118 10.24 -5.26 6.44
C ILE A 118 9.73 -5.21 7.87
N ALA A 119 8.55 -4.61 8.04
CA ALA A 119 7.82 -4.66 9.28
C ALA A 119 6.48 -5.37 9.02
N ILE A 120 6.28 -6.51 9.65
CA ILE A 120 5.04 -7.27 9.53
C ILE A 120 4.23 -7.03 10.79
N ALA A 121 3.09 -6.35 10.62
CA ALA A 121 2.24 -5.95 11.73
C ALA A 121 1.09 -6.93 12.01
N ASN A 122 0.94 -7.93 11.15
CA ASN A 122 -0.10 -8.95 11.28
C ASN A 122 0.47 -10.18 11.99
N LYS A 123 -0.12 -10.55 13.13
CA LYS A 123 0.36 -11.67 13.92
C LYS A 123 0.34 -13.02 13.20
N GLU A 124 -0.58 -13.22 12.25
CA GLU A 124 -0.65 -14.43 11.46
C GLU A 124 0.46 -14.53 10.42
N SER A 125 1.09 -13.41 10.10
CA SER A 125 2.21 -13.36 9.15
C SER A 125 3.56 -13.39 9.85
N ILE A 126 3.59 -13.28 11.18
CA ILE A 126 4.80 -13.32 11.99
C ILE A 126 4.97 -14.74 12.51
N ILE A 127 5.81 -15.50 11.88
CA ILE A 127 6.07 -16.87 12.31
C ILE A 127 7.58 -17.10 12.34
#